data_0ee9ae9974044e5c6a507ee80f27fed4
#
_entry.id   0ee9ae9974044e5c6a507ee80f27fed4
#
_cell.length_a   1.000
_cell.length_b   1.000
_cell.length_c   1.000
_cell.angle_alpha   90.00
_cell.angle_beta   90.00
_cell.angle_gamma   90.00
#
_symmetry.space_group_name_H-M   'P 1'
#
loop_
_entity.id
_entity.type
_entity.pdbx_description
1 polymer ?
#
loop_
_entity_poly.entity_id
_entity_poly.type
_entity_poly.pdbx_seq_one_letter_code
_entity_poly.pdbx_strand_id
1 'polypeptide(L)'
;MYTRGETFRLKPGQYAAYQQAHDELWPELAATMLAQQVNMVIYHHEGRLFLFATAPSREHFERTHQGPVARRWAEYMAGMLETDTQGHAVVEPLERAFAFGAFAAG
;
A
#
# COMPACT_ATOMS: atom_id res chain seq x y z
N MET A 1 -3.66 13.84 11.66
CA MET A 1 -3.77 12.89 10.52
C MET A 1 -2.39 12.39 10.15
N TYR A 2 -2.25 11.07 10.09
CA TYR A 2 -1.03 10.45 9.61
C TYR A 2 -1.10 10.29 8.09
N THR A 3 0.01 10.59 7.39
CA THR A 3 0.13 10.36 5.94
C THR A 3 1.28 9.41 5.66
N ARG A 4 1.12 8.55 4.67
CA ARG A 4 2.14 7.59 4.26
C ARG A 4 2.30 7.64 2.74
N GLY A 5 3.54 7.81 2.27
CA GLY A 5 3.88 7.67 0.87
C GLY A 5 4.86 6.54 0.68
N GLU A 6 4.64 5.71 -0.34
CA GLU A 6 5.52 4.58 -0.66
C GLU A 6 5.64 4.44 -2.16
N THR A 7 6.76 3.89 -2.61
CA THR A 7 6.93 3.52 -4.01
C THR A 7 7.50 2.11 -4.12
N PHE A 8 7.08 1.40 -5.15
CA PHE A 8 7.53 0.04 -5.42
C PHE A 8 7.35 -0.25 -6.91
N ARG A 9 8.02 -1.29 -7.38
CA ARG A 9 8.09 -1.58 -8.81
C ARG A 9 7.38 -2.89 -9.14
N LEU A 10 6.62 -2.88 -10.24
CA LEU A 10 6.00 -4.09 -10.77
C LEU A 10 7.04 -4.97 -11.47
N LYS A 11 6.84 -6.28 -11.40
CA LYS A 11 7.50 -7.19 -12.32
C LYS A 11 6.98 -6.95 -13.73
N PRO A 12 7.78 -7.19 -14.78
CA PRO A 12 7.34 -6.98 -16.17
C PRO A 12 6.02 -7.67 -16.48
N GLY A 13 5.10 -6.96 -17.11
CA GLY A 13 3.83 -7.51 -17.57
C GLY A 13 2.77 -7.68 -16.48
N GLN A 14 2.99 -7.21 -15.26
CA GLN A 14 2.09 -7.50 -14.14
C GLN A 14 1.08 -6.40 -13.82
N TYR A 15 1.07 -5.28 -14.55
CA TYR A 15 0.19 -4.17 -14.18
C TYR A 15 -1.28 -4.54 -14.24
N ALA A 16 -1.73 -5.21 -15.30
CA ALA A 16 -3.13 -5.59 -15.44
C ALA A 16 -3.58 -6.52 -14.31
N ALA A 17 -2.76 -7.50 -13.95
CA ALA A 17 -3.04 -8.41 -12.84
C ALA A 17 -3.08 -7.68 -11.50
N TYR A 18 -2.17 -6.74 -11.29
CA TYR A 18 -2.11 -5.92 -10.08
C TYR A 18 -3.37 -5.07 -9.94
N GLN A 19 -3.79 -4.42 -11.01
CA GLN A 19 -4.99 -3.60 -11.02
C GLN A 19 -6.23 -4.44 -10.73
N GLN A 20 -6.35 -5.61 -11.39
CA GLN A 20 -7.49 -6.50 -11.17
C GLN A 20 -7.56 -6.99 -9.72
N ALA A 21 -6.41 -7.33 -9.12
CA ALA A 21 -6.37 -7.76 -7.72
C ALA A 21 -6.92 -6.69 -6.78
N HIS A 22 -6.67 -5.41 -7.07
CA HIS A 22 -7.18 -4.30 -6.27
C HIS A 22 -8.64 -4.00 -6.57
N ASP A 23 -9.09 -4.12 -7.81
CA ASP A 23 -10.50 -3.97 -8.17
C ASP A 23 -11.35 -5.05 -7.47
N GLU A 24 -10.76 -6.22 -7.25
CA GLU A 24 -11.37 -7.35 -6.56
C GLU A 24 -10.80 -7.51 -5.15
N LEU A 25 -10.56 -6.41 -4.46
CA LEU A 25 -9.95 -6.41 -3.13
C LEU A 25 -10.67 -7.36 -2.18
N TRP A 26 -9.91 -8.14 -1.44
CA TRP A 26 -10.47 -9.10 -0.49
C TRP A 26 -11.34 -8.40 0.55
N PRO A 27 -12.57 -8.89 0.78
CA PRO A 27 -13.48 -8.25 1.76
C PRO A 27 -12.89 -8.13 3.16
N GLU A 28 -12.12 -9.13 3.61
CA GLU A 28 -11.49 -9.09 4.94
C GLU A 28 -10.46 -7.97 5.04
N LEU A 29 -9.69 -7.75 3.97
CA LEU A 29 -8.69 -6.69 3.94
C LEU A 29 -9.37 -5.32 3.90
N ALA A 30 -10.40 -5.17 3.08
CA ALA A 30 -11.19 -3.94 3.01
C ALA A 30 -11.80 -3.61 4.38
N ALA A 31 -12.35 -4.61 5.07
CA ALA A 31 -12.93 -4.44 6.40
C ALA A 31 -11.90 -3.95 7.41
N THR A 32 -10.68 -4.48 7.36
CA THR A 32 -9.59 -4.03 8.25
C THR A 32 -9.24 -2.58 7.99
N MET A 33 -9.10 -2.19 6.72
CA MET A 33 -8.79 -0.81 6.37
C MET A 33 -9.89 0.16 6.81
N LEU A 34 -11.14 -0.21 6.62
CA LEU A 34 -12.28 0.59 7.07
C LEU A 34 -12.27 0.75 8.60
N ALA A 35 -12.04 -0.34 9.33
CA ALA A 35 -12.01 -0.32 10.79
C ALA A 35 -10.89 0.59 11.33
N GLN A 36 -9.76 0.66 10.62
CA GLN A 36 -8.62 1.50 11.01
C GLN A 36 -8.67 2.90 10.36
N GLN A 37 -9.75 3.21 9.66
CA GLN A 37 -9.97 4.52 9.02
C GLN A 37 -8.83 4.89 8.06
N VAL A 38 -8.33 3.90 7.32
CA VAL A 38 -7.30 4.11 6.30
C VAL A 38 -7.95 4.46 4.98
N ASN A 39 -7.47 5.54 4.37
CA ASN A 39 -7.81 5.92 3.00
C ASN A 39 -6.55 5.76 2.16
N MET A 40 -6.69 5.27 0.94
CA MET A 40 -5.52 4.94 0.12
C MET A 40 -5.81 5.17 -1.36
N VAL A 41 -4.78 5.63 -2.07
CA VAL A 41 -4.80 5.69 -3.53
C VAL A 41 -3.43 5.25 -4.03
N ILE A 42 -3.42 4.52 -5.14
CA ILE A 42 -2.18 4.05 -5.77
C ILE A 42 -2.18 4.53 -7.21
N TYR A 43 -1.10 5.21 -7.60
CA TYR A 43 -0.88 5.67 -8.97
C TYR A 43 0.19 4.82 -9.63
N HIS A 44 0.12 4.70 -10.94
CA HIS A 44 1.07 3.93 -11.75
C HIS A 44 1.73 4.81 -12.79
N HIS A 45 3.05 4.67 -12.96
CA HIS A 45 3.78 5.30 -14.04
C HIS A 45 4.96 4.42 -14.45
N GLU A 46 4.91 3.92 -15.68
CA GLU A 46 6.01 3.15 -16.29
C GLU A 46 6.53 2.01 -15.41
N GLY A 47 5.63 1.19 -14.90
CA GLY A 47 5.96 0.04 -14.06
C GLY A 47 6.27 0.37 -12.61
N ARG A 48 6.24 1.62 -12.23
CA ARG A 48 6.42 2.04 -10.84
C ARG A 48 5.09 2.47 -10.25
N LEU A 49 4.86 2.04 -9.03
CA LEU A 49 3.64 2.35 -8.28
C LEU A 49 3.96 3.35 -7.18
N PHE A 50 3.02 4.25 -6.94
CA PHE A 50 3.13 5.29 -5.91
C PHE A 50 1.88 5.22 -5.05
N LEU A 51 2.07 4.86 -3.78
CA LEU A 51 0.97 4.74 -2.83
C LEU A 51 0.94 5.96 -1.93
N PHE A 52 -0.25 6.53 -1.77
CA PHE A 52 -0.53 7.55 -0.78
C PHE A 52 -1.67 7.07 0.11
N ALA A 53 -1.47 7.13 1.42
CA ALA A 53 -2.49 6.72 2.37
C ALA A 53 -2.59 7.73 3.52
N THR A 54 -3.78 7.80 4.11
CA THR A 54 -4.02 8.56 5.33
C THR A 54 -4.65 7.66 6.38
N ALA A 55 -4.41 7.97 7.64
CA ALA A 55 -5.01 7.29 8.79
C ALA A 55 -5.04 8.25 9.97
N PRO A 56 -5.83 7.98 11.03
CA PRO A 56 -5.82 8.84 12.20
C PRO A 56 -4.46 8.90 12.90
N SER A 57 -3.70 7.79 12.91
CA SER A 57 -2.37 7.72 13.48
C SER A 57 -1.54 6.66 12.76
N ARG A 58 -0.22 6.65 13.03
CA ARG A 58 0.67 5.62 12.49
C ARG A 58 0.21 4.23 12.93
N GLU A 59 -0.21 4.07 14.17
CA GLU A 59 -0.65 2.79 14.72
C GLU A 59 -1.87 2.25 13.97
N HIS A 60 -2.82 3.12 13.61
CA HIS A 60 -3.98 2.73 12.80
C HIS A 60 -3.52 2.16 11.45
N PHE A 61 -2.59 2.86 10.78
CA PHE A 61 -2.07 2.40 9.49
C PHE A 61 -1.35 1.06 9.65
N GLU A 62 -0.48 0.94 10.64
CA GLU A 62 0.32 -0.28 10.85
C GLU A 62 -0.55 -1.51 11.17
N ARG A 63 -1.68 -1.33 11.83
CA ARG A 63 -2.60 -2.44 12.13
C ARG A 63 -3.15 -3.09 10.87
N THR A 64 -3.25 -2.37 9.76
CA THR A 64 -3.70 -2.95 8.49
C THR A 64 -2.67 -3.88 7.85
N HIS A 65 -1.44 -3.87 8.35
CA HIS A 65 -0.35 -4.72 7.87
C HIS A 65 -0.06 -5.90 8.81
N GLN A 66 -0.92 -6.14 9.78
CA GLN A 66 -0.74 -7.19 10.79
C GLN A 66 -1.75 -8.32 10.59
N GLY A 67 -1.36 -9.52 11.01
CA GLY A 67 -2.25 -10.67 11.04
C GLY A 67 -2.23 -11.52 9.77
N PRO A 68 -2.98 -12.64 9.79
CA PRO A 68 -2.94 -13.63 8.70
C PRO A 68 -3.42 -13.12 7.35
N VAL A 69 -4.47 -12.28 7.33
CA VAL A 69 -5.01 -11.75 6.08
C VAL A 69 -3.98 -10.82 5.41
N ALA A 70 -3.37 -9.92 6.18
CA ALA A 70 -2.34 -9.01 5.67
C ALA A 70 -1.14 -9.79 5.14
N ARG A 71 -0.75 -10.87 5.83
CA ARG A 71 0.36 -11.71 5.40
C ARG A 71 0.06 -12.40 4.08
N ARG A 72 -1.13 -12.97 3.93
CA ARG A 72 -1.53 -13.62 2.67
C ARG A 72 -1.61 -12.61 1.52
N TRP A 73 -2.08 -11.41 1.79
CA TRP A 73 -2.11 -10.35 0.79
C TRP A 73 -0.69 -9.96 0.36
N ALA A 74 0.24 -9.82 1.31
CA ALA A 74 1.63 -9.51 1.01
C ALA A 74 2.28 -10.60 0.13
N GLU A 75 1.99 -11.87 0.39
CA GLU A 75 2.47 -12.98 -0.42
C GLU A 75 1.90 -12.93 -1.84
N TYR A 76 0.61 -12.61 -1.96
CA TYR A 76 -0.04 -12.46 -3.25
C TYR A 76 0.59 -11.31 -4.04
N MET A 77 0.80 -10.17 -3.40
CA MET A 77 1.43 -9.01 -4.02
C MET A 77 2.88 -9.30 -4.43
N ALA A 78 3.62 -10.06 -3.65
CA ALA A 78 5.01 -10.41 -3.95
C ALA A 78 5.16 -11.15 -5.29
N GLY A 79 4.13 -11.84 -5.74
CA GLY A 79 4.12 -12.49 -7.05
C GLY A 79 4.08 -11.49 -8.22
N MET A 80 3.62 -10.26 -7.98
CA MET A 80 3.46 -9.23 -9.01
C MET A 80 4.46 -8.08 -8.87
N LEU A 81 5.13 -7.97 -7.74
CA LEU A 81 6.04 -6.88 -7.43
C LEU A 81 7.49 -7.35 -7.44
N GLU A 82 8.40 -6.42 -7.69
CA GLU A 82 9.82 -6.67 -7.55
C GLU A 82 10.14 -7.05 -6.10
N THR A 83 10.90 -8.14 -5.91
CA THR A 83 11.18 -8.71 -4.60
C THR A 83 12.68 -8.73 -4.31
N ASP A 84 13.02 -8.77 -3.01
CA ASP A 84 14.39 -8.96 -2.56
C ASP A 84 14.79 -10.45 -2.62
N THR A 85 16.00 -10.77 -2.14
CA THR A 85 16.54 -12.14 -2.17
C THR A 85 15.74 -13.12 -1.29
N GLN A 86 14.90 -12.60 -0.38
CA GLN A 86 14.07 -13.42 0.51
C GLN A 86 12.62 -13.53 0.01
N GLY A 87 12.32 -12.96 -1.17
CA GLY A 87 10.98 -13.02 -1.75
C GLY A 87 10.00 -12.00 -1.21
N HIS A 88 10.47 -11.02 -0.46
CA HIS A 88 9.61 -9.93 0.05
C HIS A 88 9.60 -8.79 -0.95
N ALA A 89 8.43 -8.18 -1.14
CA ALA A 89 8.29 -7.01 -2.02
C ALA A 89 9.20 -5.88 -1.52
N VAL A 90 9.92 -5.25 -2.46
CA VAL A 90 10.77 -4.11 -2.16
C VAL A 90 9.89 -2.85 -2.13
N VAL A 91 9.66 -2.30 -0.94
CA VAL A 91 8.86 -1.11 -0.73
C VAL A 91 9.77 -0.01 -0.18
N GLU A 92 9.79 1.12 -0.89
CA GLU A 92 10.61 2.26 -0.49
C GLU A 92 9.71 3.34 0.11
N PRO A 93 9.93 3.74 1.39
CA PRO A 93 9.17 4.84 1.96
C PRO A 93 9.58 6.15 1.30
N LEU A 94 8.59 7.03 1.09
CA LEU A 94 8.82 8.35 0.53
C LEU A 94 8.92 9.37 1.65
N GLU A 95 9.92 10.23 1.57
CA GLU A 95 10.06 11.36 2.47
C GLU A 95 9.03 12.43 2.09
N ARG A 96 8.27 12.91 3.09
CA ARG A 96 7.31 14.00 2.86
C ARG A 96 8.06 15.32 2.72
N ALA A 97 8.09 15.86 1.50
CA ALA A 97 8.77 17.10 1.22
C ALA A 97 7.96 18.33 1.65
N PHE A 98 6.62 18.26 1.56
CA PHE A 98 5.73 19.39 1.84
C PHE A 98 4.33 18.89 2.14
N ALA A 99 3.64 19.59 3.02
CA ALA A 99 2.22 19.34 3.28
C ALA A 99 1.50 20.68 3.44
N PHE A 100 0.25 20.74 2.96
CA PHE A 100 -0.60 21.91 3.03
C PHE A 100 -2.03 21.47 3.31
N GLY A 101 -2.80 22.34 3.96
CA GLY A 101 -4.21 22.08 4.25
C GLY A 101 -4.38 20.97 5.28
N ALA A 102 -5.31 20.06 5.02
CA ALA A 102 -5.64 18.97 5.94
C ALA A 102 -4.44 18.07 6.27
N PHE A 103 -3.50 17.95 5.35
CA PHE A 103 -2.34 17.07 5.51
C PHE A 103 -1.24 17.69 6.38
N ALA A 104 -1.29 19.01 6.59
CA ALA A 104 -0.30 19.70 7.41
C ALA A 104 -0.53 19.51 8.91
N ALA A 105 -1.69 18.99 9.31
CA ALA A 105 -2.10 18.83 10.70
C ALA A 105 -1.66 17.48 11.29
N GLY A 106 -0.65 16.86 10.75
CA GLY A 106 -0.26 15.55 11.24
C GLY A 106 1.16 15.39 11.68
#